data_0e08f69b838b47f08f45f3e706dfc39c
#
_entry.id   0e08f69b838b47f08f45f3e706dfc39c
#
_cell.length_a   1.000
_cell.length_b   1.000
_cell.length_c   1.000
_cell.angle_alpha   90.00
_cell.angle_beta   90.00
_cell.angle_gamma   90.00
#
_symmetry.space_group_name_H-M   'P 1'
#
loop_
_entity.id
_entity.type
_entity.pdbx_description
1 polymer ?
#
loop_
_entity_poly.entity_id
_entity_poly.type
_entity_poly.pdbx_seq_one_letter_code
_entity_poly.pdbx_strand_id
1 'polypeptide(L)'
;IVNCIKARKKLTQEDRDILYQGRINPIATFSDVGTVIWGNKTLQVRESALDRINVRRLLLQTRKLISAVSIRLLFEQNDAQVRQDFLNAVNPILDAIRRDRGLYDFRVTVCNDPEDIDRNQLTGKIYIKPTRALEFIDI
;
A
#
# COMPACT_ATOMS: atom_id res chain seq x y z
N ILE A 1 12.33 7.31 -16.22
CA ILE A 1 12.84 5.96 -16.53
C ILE A 1 14.33 6.10 -16.83
N VAL A 2 15.18 5.38 -16.12
CA VAL A 2 16.63 5.46 -16.27
C VAL A 2 17.06 4.82 -17.60
N ASN A 3 18.03 5.45 -18.28
CA ASN A 3 18.60 4.99 -19.56
C ASN A 3 17.60 4.91 -20.73
N CYS A 4 16.52 5.67 -20.68
CA CYS A 4 15.56 5.77 -21.76
C CYS A 4 15.63 7.18 -22.39
N ILE A 5 15.96 7.24 -23.69
CA ILE A 5 16.11 8.50 -24.42
C ILE A 5 14.73 9.11 -24.72
N LYS A 6 13.81 8.29 -25.23
CA LYS A 6 12.44 8.71 -25.56
C LYS A 6 11.49 7.53 -25.62
N ALA A 7 10.20 7.80 -25.46
CA ALA A 7 9.15 6.83 -25.74
C ALA A 7 9.05 6.54 -27.25
N ARG A 8 8.60 5.35 -27.61
CA ARG A 8 8.44 4.91 -29.02
C ARG A 8 7.52 5.85 -29.81
N LYS A 9 6.44 6.31 -29.18
CA LYS A 9 5.45 7.22 -29.77
C LYS A 9 5.32 8.47 -28.91
N LYS A 10 5.31 9.64 -29.54
CA LYS A 10 4.99 10.90 -28.84
C LYS A 10 3.48 10.93 -28.63
N LEU A 11 3.06 11.00 -27.38
CA LEU A 11 1.66 11.11 -26.99
C LEU A 11 1.30 12.57 -26.75
N THR A 12 0.18 13.00 -27.32
CA THR A 12 -0.45 14.29 -27.02
C THR A 12 -1.10 14.23 -25.63
N GLN A 13 -1.58 15.36 -25.13
CA GLN A 13 -2.32 15.41 -23.87
C GLN A 13 -3.61 14.58 -23.99
N GLU A 14 -4.34 14.78 -25.08
CA GLU A 14 -5.59 14.06 -25.38
C GLU A 14 -5.37 12.53 -25.43
N ASP A 15 -4.31 12.06 -26.12
CA ASP A 15 -3.96 10.65 -26.17
C ASP A 15 -3.71 10.07 -24.76
N ARG A 16 -3.02 10.84 -23.89
CA ARG A 16 -2.76 10.41 -22.51
C ARG A 16 -4.04 10.34 -21.68
N ASP A 17 -4.95 11.29 -21.86
CA ASP A 17 -6.23 11.35 -21.16
C ASP A 17 -7.13 10.17 -21.54
N ILE A 18 -7.20 9.85 -22.83
CA ILE A 18 -7.94 8.67 -23.34
C ILE A 18 -7.35 7.37 -22.75
N LEU A 19 -6.03 7.22 -22.75
CA LEU A 19 -5.35 6.05 -22.17
C LEU A 19 -5.61 5.95 -20.67
N TYR A 20 -5.55 7.08 -19.97
CA TYR A 20 -5.77 7.13 -18.53
C TYR A 20 -7.21 6.83 -18.14
N GLN A 21 -8.20 7.27 -18.93
CA GLN A 21 -9.60 6.85 -18.78
C GLN A 21 -9.76 5.34 -18.98
N GLY A 22 -9.06 4.77 -19.94
CA GLY A 22 -8.98 3.32 -20.18
C GLY A 22 -8.14 2.54 -19.15
N ARG A 23 -7.70 3.18 -18.03
CA ARG A 23 -6.86 2.59 -16.97
C ARG A 23 -5.50 2.11 -17.44
N ILE A 24 -4.98 2.72 -18.47
CA ILE A 24 -3.63 2.50 -18.96
C ILE A 24 -2.76 3.66 -18.46
N ASN A 25 -1.65 3.33 -17.80
CA ASN A 25 -0.67 4.32 -17.39
C ASN A 25 0.33 4.51 -18.53
N PRO A 26 0.26 5.59 -19.31
CA PRO A 26 1.12 5.77 -20.47
C PRO A 26 2.55 6.09 -20.05
N ILE A 27 3.50 5.71 -20.92
CA ILE A 27 4.88 6.16 -20.85
C ILE A 27 5.00 7.37 -21.77
N ALA A 28 5.27 8.53 -21.22
CA ALA A 28 5.38 9.78 -21.94
C ALA A 28 6.77 10.41 -21.78
N THR A 29 7.21 11.12 -22.81
CA THR A 29 8.47 11.88 -22.77
C THR A 29 8.14 13.37 -22.75
N PHE A 30 8.62 14.06 -21.73
CA PHE A 30 8.52 15.50 -21.56
C PHE A 30 9.89 16.13 -21.74
N SER A 31 9.93 17.38 -22.21
CA SER A 31 11.19 18.10 -22.48
C SER A 31 11.99 18.42 -21.21
N ASP A 32 11.32 18.66 -20.13
CA ASP A 32 11.85 19.11 -18.83
C ASP A 32 12.11 17.96 -17.85
N VAL A 33 11.32 16.90 -17.91
CA VAL A 33 11.35 15.77 -16.96
C VAL A 33 11.91 14.49 -17.59
N GLY A 34 11.97 14.41 -18.91
CA GLY A 34 12.38 13.21 -19.65
C GLY A 34 11.26 12.16 -19.76
N THR A 35 11.63 10.89 -19.87
CA THR A 35 10.68 9.79 -20.06
C THR A 35 10.21 9.24 -18.73
N VAL A 36 8.91 9.32 -18.48
CA VAL A 36 8.26 8.92 -17.21
C VAL A 36 6.99 8.09 -17.46
N ILE A 37 6.62 7.31 -16.44
CA ILE A 37 5.31 6.66 -16.40
C ILE A 37 4.31 7.69 -15.88
N TRP A 38 3.32 8.04 -16.72
CA TRP A 38 2.35 9.08 -16.45
C TRP A 38 1.00 8.49 -16.06
N GLY A 39 0.91 7.97 -14.84
CA GLY A 39 -0.33 7.41 -14.30
C GLY A 39 -0.09 6.57 -13.05
N ASN A 40 -1.16 6.36 -12.29
CA ASN A 40 -1.14 5.68 -11.00
C ASN A 40 -2.37 4.75 -10.82
N LYS A 41 -3.06 4.40 -11.89
CA LYS A 41 -4.25 3.54 -11.84
C LYS A 41 -3.87 2.07 -11.90
N THR A 42 -4.62 1.25 -11.16
CA THR A 42 -4.67 -0.20 -11.36
C THR A 42 -5.76 -0.56 -12.36
N LEU A 43 -5.85 -1.82 -12.76
CA LEU A 43 -6.94 -2.32 -13.63
C LEU A 43 -8.29 -2.44 -12.90
N GLN A 44 -8.35 -2.18 -11.60
CA GLN A 44 -9.59 -2.25 -10.83
C GLN A 44 -10.57 -1.17 -11.28
N VAL A 45 -11.73 -1.58 -11.80
CA VAL A 45 -12.77 -0.67 -12.31
C VAL A 45 -13.54 -0.03 -11.17
N ARG A 46 -13.86 -0.80 -10.11
CA ARG A 46 -14.58 -0.28 -8.96
C ARG A 46 -13.72 0.72 -8.19
N GLU A 47 -14.25 1.90 -7.93
CA GLU A 47 -13.58 2.89 -7.10
C GLU A 47 -13.41 2.39 -5.67
N SER A 48 -12.18 2.43 -5.20
CA SER A 48 -11.83 2.07 -3.82
C SER A 48 -10.49 2.69 -3.45
N ALA A 49 -10.10 2.59 -2.18
CA ALA A 49 -8.76 3.00 -1.75
C ALA A 49 -7.64 2.18 -2.43
N LEU A 50 -7.96 1.01 -2.99
CA LEU A 50 -7.02 0.07 -3.63
C LEU A 50 -6.92 0.23 -5.15
N ASP A 51 -7.63 1.17 -5.75
CA ASP A 51 -7.63 1.38 -7.20
C ASP A 51 -6.38 2.15 -7.70
N ARG A 52 -5.48 2.50 -6.79
CA ARG A 52 -4.22 3.19 -7.09
C ARG A 52 -3.01 2.31 -6.78
N ILE A 53 -1.99 2.40 -7.62
CA ILE A 53 -0.77 1.59 -7.51
C ILE A 53 -0.01 1.88 -6.22
N ASN A 54 0.12 3.14 -5.82
CA ASN A 54 0.83 3.52 -4.61
C ASN A 54 0.22 2.85 -3.37
N VAL A 55 -1.10 2.87 -3.24
CA VAL A 55 -1.81 2.23 -2.12
C VAL A 55 -1.66 0.71 -2.17
N ARG A 56 -1.81 0.12 -3.36
CA ARG A 56 -1.67 -1.33 -3.54
C ARG A 56 -0.27 -1.81 -3.16
N ARG A 57 0.77 -1.11 -3.60
CA ARG A 57 2.17 -1.43 -3.25
C ARG A 57 2.44 -1.25 -1.76
N LEU A 58 1.90 -0.18 -1.16
CA LEU A 58 2.00 0.04 0.29
C LEU A 58 1.43 -1.13 1.07
N LEU A 59 0.25 -1.61 0.70
CA LEU A 59 -0.38 -2.75 1.36
C LEU A 59 0.43 -4.04 1.24
N LEU A 60 0.98 -4.32 0.06
CA LEU A 60 1.84 -5.48 -0.15
C LEU A 60 3.10 -5.42 0.71
N GLN A 61 3.72 -4.25 0.79
CA GLN A 61 4.89 -4.00 1.63
C GLN A 61 4.55 -4.18 3.12
N THR A 62 3.48 -3.55 3.58
CA THR A 62 3.02 -3.64 4.97
C THR A 62 2.71 -5.09 5.34
N ARG A 63 1.98 -5.82 4.49
CA ARG A 63 1.71 -7.23 4.70
C ARG A 63 2.98 -8.05 4.85
N LYS A 64 3.98 -7.82 4.00
CA LYS A 64 5.26 -8.52 4.04
C LYS A 64 6.01 -8.26 5.36
N LEU A 65 6.03 -7.01 5.82
CA LEU A 65 6.67 -6.64 7.09
C LEU A 65 5.98 -7.29 8.29
N ILE A 66 4.65 -7.24 8.32
CA ILE A 66 3.86 -7.85 9.40
C ILE A 66 4.02 -9.37 9.40
N SER A 67 4.01 -10.02 8.25
CA SER A 67 4.25 -11.46 8.15
C SER A 67 5.63 -11.85 8.70
N ALA A 68 6.67 -11.05 8.44
CA ALA A 68 8.01 -11.31 8.96
C ALA A 68 8.08 -11.22 10.49
N VAL A 69 7.29 -10.33 11.10
CA VAL A 69 7.15 -10.24 12.55
C VAL A 69 6.35 -11.42 13.10
N SER A 70 5.23 -11.75 12.45
CA SER A 70 4.35 -12.86 12.89
C SER A 70 5.06 -14.20 12.94
N ILE A 71 5.99 -14.48 12.01
CA ILE A 71 6.78 -15.70 11.99
C ILE A 71 7.62 -15.86 13.27
N ARG A 72 8.08 -14.76 13.86
CA ARG A 72 8.89 -14.82 15.10
C ARG A 72 8.09 -15.21 16.33
N LEU A 73 6.77 -15.03 16.29
CA LEU A 73 5.86 -15.35 17.36
C LEU A 73 5.27 -16.77 17.22
N LEU A 74 5.61 -17.48 16.14
CA LEU A 74 5.19 -18.89 15.98
C LEU A 74 5.87 -19.75 17.05
N PHE A 75 5.07 -20.66 17.61
CA PHE A 75 5.48 -21.57 18.68
C PHE A 75 5.68 -20.93 20.07
N GLU A 76 5.41 -19.63 20.22
CA GLU A 76 5.29 -19.01 21.53
C GLU A 76 3.98 -19.46 22.22
N GLN A 77 3.93 -19.33 23.54
CA GLN A 77 2.73 -19.68 24.31
C GLN A 77 1.59 -18.71 23.98
N ASN A 78 0.39 -19.24 23.73
CA ASN A 78 -0.78 -18.43 23.37
C ASN A 78 -1.38 -17.73 24.59
N ASP A 79 -0.69 -16.76 25.13
CA ASP A 79 -1.06 -15.99 26.31
C ASP A 79 -1.28 -14.48 26.00
N ALA A 80 -1.59 -13.71 27.02
CA ALA A 80 -1.76 -12.27 26.89
C ALA A 80 -0.45 -11.55 26.53
N GLN A 81 0.70 -12.13 26.91
CA GLN A 81 2.00 -11.54 26.65
C GLN A 81 2.33 -11.55 25.15
N VAL A 82 2.13 -12.69 24.47
CA VAL A 82 2.40 -12.79 23.02
C VAL A 82 1.52 -11.84 22.21
N ARG A 83 0.28 -11.56 22.68
CA ARG A 83 -0.60 -10.58 22.06
C ARG A 83 -0.04 -9.17 22.19
N GLN A 84 0.48 -8.84 23.37
CA GLN A 84 1.11 -7.55 23.60
C GLN A 84 2.41 -7.42 22.80
N ASP A 85 3.21 -8.46 22.71
CA ASP A 85 4.44 -8.49 21.94
C ASP A 85 4.17 -8.31 20.44
N PHE A 86 3.09 -8.90 19.92
CA PHE A 86 2.62 -8.64 18.55
C PHE A 86 2.29 -7.16 18.35
N LEU A 87 1.51 -6.55 19.25
CA LEU A 87 1.17 -5.13 19.17
C LEU A 87 2.41 -4.24 19.24
N ASN A 88 3.33 -4.54 20.16
CA ASN A 88 4.58 -3.81 20.35
C ASN A 88 5.50 -3.89 19.12
N ALA A 89 5.42 -4.98 18.37
CA ALA A 89 6.22 -5.18 17.16
C ALA A 89 5.56 -4.57 15.91
N VAL A 90 4.23 -4.60 15.80
CA VAL A 90 3.49 -4.10 14.62
C VAL A 90 3.28 -2.59 14.65
N ASN A 91 2.95 -2.02 15.82
CA ASN A 91 2.67 -0.59 15.94
C ASN A 91 3.83 0.30 15.45
N PRO A 92 5.11 0.07 15.82
CA PRO A 92 6.22 0.88 15.31
C PRO A 92 6.39 0.83 13.79
N ILE A 93 6.09 -0.32 13.15
CA ILE A 93 6.14 -0.46 11.71
C ILE A 93 5.11 0.43 11.03
N LEU A 94 3.86 0.38 11.52
CA LEU A 94 2.77 1.20 11.00
C LEU A 94 2.96 2.69 11.29
N ASP A 95 3.53 3.02 12.45
CA ASP A 95 3.90 4.40 12.80
C ASP A 95 5.01 4.95 11.90
N ALA A 96 6.00 4.15 11.53
CA ALA A 96 7.02 4.54 10.57
C ALA A 96 6.39 4.84 9.19
N ILE A 97 5.52 3.97 8.71
CA ILE A 97 4.80 4.16 7.44
C ILE A 97 3.91 5.42 7.49
N ARG A 98 3.27 5.70 8.62
CA ARG A 98 2.48 6.92 8.83
C ARG A 98 3.35 8.17 8.79
N ARG A 99 4.51 8.17 9.46
CA ARG A 99 5.49 9.28 9.41
C ARG A 99 6.03 9.53 8.01
N ASP A 100 6.22 8.47 7.23
CA ASP A 100 6.63 8.54 5.81
C ASP A 100 5.49 8.91 4.86
N ARG A 101 4.34 9.38 5.40
CA ARG A 101 3.14 9.80 4.67
C ARG A 101 2.47 8.68 3.85
N GLY A 102 2.74 7.42 4.15
CA GLY A 102 2.06 6.29 3.51
C GLY A 102 0.64 6.07 4.03
N LEU A 103 0.40 6.40 5.29
CA LEU A 103 -0.90 6.27 5.96
C LEU A 103 -1.31 7.60 6.61
N TYR A 104 -2.61 7.88 6.61
CA TYR A 104 -3.18 8.93 7.47
C TYR A 104 -3.34 8.43 8.89
N ASP A 105 -3.86 7.22 9.03
CA ASP A 105 -4.15 6.61 10.32
C ASP A 105 -4.19 5.10 10.23
N PHE A 106 -4.03 4.42 11.37
CA PHE A 106 -4.17 2.98 11.47
C PHE A 106 -4.68 2.57 12.85
N ARG A 107 -5.27 1.38 12.91
CA ARG A 107 -5.69 0.75 14.16
C ARG A 107 -5.40 -0.75 14.09
N VAL A 108 -4.73 -1.26 15.10
CA VAL A 108 -4.47 -2.70 15.26
C VAL A 108 -5.32 -3.20 16.42
N THR A 109 -6.07 -4.26 16.19
CA THR A 109 -6.83 -4.96 17.23
C THR A 109 -6.47 -6.43 17.19
N VAL A 110 -6.22 -7.00 18.35
CA VAL A 110 -5.99 -8.44 18.50
C VAL A 110 -7.20 -9.02 19.22
N CYS A 111 -7.78 -10.07 18.67
CA CYS A 111 -8.91 -10.76 19.29
C CYS A 111 -8.41 -11.56 20.50
N ASN A 112 -9.22 -11.58 21.53
CA ASN A 112 -8.97 -12.34 22.76
C ASN A 112 -10.14 -13.28 23.03
N ASP A 113 -10.68 -13.87 21.94
CA ASP A 113 -11.81 -14.80 22.05
C ASP A 113 -11.35 -16.13 22.62
N PRO A 114 -12.10 -16.72 23.56
CA PRO A 114 -11.76 -18.03 24.14
C PRO A 114 -11.61 -19.12 23.06
N GLU A 115 -12.41 -19.07 21.99
CA GLU A 115 -12.33 -20.03 20.88
C GLU A 115 -10.98 -19.96 20.13
N ASP A 116 -10.40 -18.76 19.97
CA ASP A 116 -9.08 -18.60 19.35
C ASP A 116 -7.97 -19.16 20.24
N ILE A 117 -8.11 -19.00 21.55
CA ILE A 117 -7.17 -19.57 22.55
C ILE A 117 -7.20 -21.09 22.48
N ASP A 118 -8.38 -21.68 22.49
CA ASP A 118 -8.57 -23.15 22.46
C ASP A 118 -8.06 -23.76 21.14
N ARG A 119 -8.09 -22.99 20.04
CA ARG A 119 -7.55 -23.40 18.74
C ARG A 119 -6.07 -23.09 18.57
N ASN A 120 -5.39 -22.55 19.57
CA ASN A 120 -4.01 -22.06 19.48
C ASN A 120 -3.80 -21.06 18.34
N GLN A 121 -4.76 -20.16 18.12
CA GLN A 121 -4.73 -19.15 17.09
C GLN A 121 -4.62 -17.75 17.69
N LEU A 122 -3.88 -16.89 17.02
CA LEU A 122 -3.86 -15.44 17.27
C LEU A 122 -4.49 -14.74 16.07
N THR A 123 -5.68 -14.18 16.29
CA THR A 123 -6.42 -13.45 15.26
C THR A 123 -6.28 -11.95 15.49
N GLY A 124 -5.74 -11.24 14.51
CA GLY A 124 -5.60 -9.79 14.53
C GLY A 124 -6.26 -9.12 13.34
N LYS A 125 -6.84 -7.94 13.58
CA LYS A 125 -7.38 -7.08 12.53
C LYS A 125 -6.62 -5.77 12.48
N ILE A 126 -6.16 -5.40 11.29
CA ILE A 126 -5.43 -4.16 11.05
C ILE A 126 -6.27 -3.30 10.11
N TYR A 127 -6.72 -2.18 10.63
CA TYR A 127 -7.45 -1.16 9.88
C TYR A 127 -6.46 -0.09 9.48
N ILE A 128 -6.45 0.28 8.21
CA ILE A 128 -5.57 1.30 7.68
C ILE A 128 -6.34 2.30 6.82
N LYS A 129 -5.95 3.57 6.95
CA LYS A 129 -6.43 4.66 6.10
C LYS A 129 -5.26 5.16 5.24
N PRO A 130 -5.13 4.67 3.99
CA PRO A 130 -3.99 5.01 3.14
C PRO A 130 -4.05 6.45 2.63
N THR A 131 -2.89 7.02 2.37
CA THR A 131 -2.74 8.32 1.69
C THR A 131 -2.84 8.10 0.19
N ARG A 132 -3.63 8.95 -0.50
CA ARG A 132 -3.70 8.95 -1.97
C ARG A 132 -2.68 9.93 -2.55
N ALA A 133 -2.13 9.61 -3.72
CA ALA A 133 -1.29 10.53 -4.47
C ALA A 133 -2.14 11.67 -5.04
N LEU A 134 -1.53 12.85 -5.17
CA LEU A 134 -2.13 14.00 -5.85
C LEU A 134 -2.14 13.72 -7.37
N GLU A 135 -3.29 13.84 -8.00
CA GLU A 135 -3.46 13.58 -9.45
C GLU A 135 -3.89 14.83 -10.23
N PHE A 136 -4.56 15.77 -9.56
CA PHE A 136 -5.05 17.00 -10.16
C PHE A 136 -4.59 18.21 -9.35
N ILE A 137 -4.15 19.25 -10.04
CA ILE A 137 -3.77 20.54 -9.46
C ILE A 137 -4.55 21.59 -10.26
N ASP A 138 -5.48 22.27 -9.59
CA ASP A 138 -6.15 23.48 -10.08
C ASP A 138 -5.44 24.71 -9.50
N ILE A 139 -5.00 25.64 -10.36
CA ILE A 139 -4.27 26.84 -10.00
C ILE A 139 -5.06 28.06 -10.48
#